data_3f48b146d0b8073a6c9203ed64cb8627
#
_entry.id   3f48b146d0b8073a6c9203ed64cb8627
#
_cell.length_a   1.000
_cell.length_b   1.000
_cell.length_c   1.000
_cell.angle_alpha   90.00
_cell.angle_beta   90.00
_cell.angle_gamma   90.00
#
_symmetry.space_group_name_H-M   'P 1'
#
loop_
_entity.id
_entity.type
_entity.pdbx_description
1 polymer ?
#
loop_
_entity_poly.entity_id
_entity_poly.type
_entity_poly.pdbx_seq_one_letter_code
_entity_poly.pdbx_strand_id
1 'polypeptide(L)'
;MKISIVGLGFVGLSLTTVLASKGNDVLGIDVDKNKCENLKKAISPFYEPGLERLLKISLKKKLKISPDFSLIKNSDMIFVTVGTPQKTDGSIELSMIKNAVKNIGKVLRTNKKNPIIFIKSTVTPGTMQKIVLPILEKESRKKAGKNFGLISNPEFLQESTAIKDTKFPHVIVLGGYQTKYMKKAKKFFSKIHPGIPIVVTNHQTAEMIKYANNSFLATKISFINQLSNICQNIPGANIDDVAKTIGLDPRI
;
A
#
# COMPACT_ATOMS: atom_id res chain seq x y z
N MET A 1 -4.20 5.41 -18.01
CA MET A 1 -4.79 6.13 -16.86
C MET A 1 -3.73 6.97 -16.20
N LYS A 2 -4.11 8.11 -15.63
CA LYS A 2 -3.21 8.95 -14.83
C LYS A 2 -3.32 8.56 -13.37
N ILE A 3 -2.24 8.07 -12.79
CA ILE A 3 -2.18 7.54 -11.44
C ILE A 3 -1.13 8.31 -10.65
N SER A 4 -1.46 8.75 -9.44
CA SER A 4 -0.49 9.33 -8.52
C SER A 4 -0.28 8.42 -7.32
N ILE A 5 0.98 8.30 -6.91
CA ILE A 5 1.39 7.56 -5.70
C ILE A 5 2.02 8.58 -4.74
N VAL A 6 1.48 8.69 -3.55
CA VAL A 6 1.93 9.63 -2.50
C VAL A 6 2.65 8.88 -1.39
N GLY A 7 3.93 9.16 -1.24
CA GLY A 7 4.88 8.41 -0.41
C GLY A 7 5.66 7.39 -1.24
N LEU A 8 6.96 7.62 -1.45
CA LEU A 8 7.84 6.75 -2.24
C LEU A 8 8.80 5.96 -1.33
N GLY A 9 8.25 5.37 -0.28
CA GLY A 9 8.89 4.33 0.51
C GLY A 9 8.81 2.98 -0.19
N PHE A 10 9.04 1.91 0.57
CA PHE A 10 9.08 0.53 0.07
C PHE A 10 7.83 0.13 -0.74
N VAL A 11 6.64 0.34 -0.18
CA VAL A 11 5.36 0.04 -0.85
C VAL A 11 5.12 0.96 -2.05
N GLY A 12 5.33 2.27 -1.85
CA GLY A 12 5.01 3.26 -2.86
C GLY A 12 5.90 3.19 -4.09
N LEU A 13 7.20 3.00 -3.93
CA LEU A 13 8.13 2.92 -5.05
C LEU A 13 7.95 1.62 -5.84
N SER A 14 7.70 0.50 -5.15
CA SER A 14 7.36 -0.78 -5.80
C SER A 14 6.09 -0.66 -6.63
N LEU A 15 5.03 -0.07 -6.06
CA LEU A 15 3.77 0.15 -6.76
C LEU A 15 3.94 1.11 -7.97
N THR A 16 4.69 2.20 -7.77
CA THR A 16 4.97 3.22 -8.80
C THR A 16 5.60 2.60 -10.04
N THR A 17 6.67 1.83 -9.84
CA THR A 17 7.42 1.22 -10.93
C THR A 17 6.64 0.12 -11.64
N VAL A 18 5.91 -0.72 -10.89
CA VAL A 18 5.08 -1.78 -11.47
C VAL A 18 3.92 -1.19 -12.28
N LEU A 19 3.21 -0.19 -11.77
CA LEU A 19 2.11 0.43 -12.53
C LEU A 19 2.59 1.15 -13.79
N ALA A 20 3.74 1.82 -13.72
CA ALA A 20 4.36 2.46 -14.89
C ALA A 20 4.79 1.42 -15.93
N SER A 21 5.38 0.29 -15.50
CA SER A 21 5.77 -0.80 -16.42
C SER A 21 4.57 -1.45 -17.13
N LYS A 22 3.39 -1.43 -16.51
CA LYS A 22 2.12 -1.89 -17.10
C LYS A 22 1.44 -0.82 -17.99
N GLY A 23 2.15 0.26 -18.36
CA GLY A 23 1.72 1.24 -19.36
C GLY A 23 0.85 2.39 -18.84
N ASN A 24 0.72 2.56 -17.52
CA ASN A 24 0.01 3.71 -16.95
C ASN A 24 0.90 4.95 -16.90
N ASP A 25 0.30 6.15 -16.99
CA ASP A 25 0.98 7.42 -16.72
C ASP A 25 1.04 7.59 -15.20
N VAL A 26 2.22 7.43 -14.61
CA VAL A 26 2.40 7.41 -13.16
C VAL A 26 3.17 8.65 -12.70
N LEU A 27 2.67 9.28 -11.65
CA LEU A 27 3.31 10.36 -10.91
C LEU A 27 3.61 9.89 -9.49
N GLY A 28 4.88 9.76 -9.16
CA GLY A 28 5.34 9.54 -7.80
C GLY A 28 5.53 10.87 -7.07
N ILE A 29 4.95 10.99 -5.88
CA ILE A 29 5.07 12.17 -5.00
C ILE A 29 5.72 11.76 -3.70
N ASP A 30 6.78 12.46 -3.30
CA ASP A 30 7.36 12.35 -1.97
C ASP A 30 7.76 13.74 -1.46
N VAL A 31 7.61 13.99 -0.18
CA VAL A 31 7.96 15.27 0.45
C VAL A 31 9.47 15.48 0.54
N ASP A 32 10.24 14.40 0.54
CA ASP A 32 11.70 14.42 0.55
C ASP A 32 12.24 14.77 -0.84
N LYS A 33 12.71 15.99 -0.98
CA LYS A 33 13.29 16.50 -2.23
C LYS A 33 14.52 15.73 -2.68
N ASN A 34 15.40 15.38 -1.74
CA ASN A 34 16.64 14.63 -2.04
C ASN A 34 16.32 13.23 -2.57
N LYS A 35 15.35 12.55 -1.93
CA LYS A 35 14.83 11.27 -2.42
C LYS A 35 14.26 11.41 -3.83
N CYS A 36 13.45 12.44 -4.09
CA CYS A 36 12.92 12.70 -5.43
C CYS A 36 14.03 12.89 -6.47
N GLU A 37 15.08 13.65 -6.18
CA GLU A 37 16.20 13.86 -7.10
C GLU A 37 16.99 12.57 -7.37
N ASN A 38 17.26 11.76 -6.34
CA ASN A 38 17.91 10.46 -6.49
C ASN A 38 17.05 9.50 -7.34
N LEU A 39 15.74 9.42 -7.07
CA LEU A 39 14.84 8.59 -7.84
C LEU A 39 14.74 9.00 -9.30
N LYS A 40 14.80 10.30 -9.64
CA LYS A 40 14.88 10.80 -11.03
C LYS A 40 16.13 10.29 -11.75
N LYS A 41 17.22 10.06 -11.01
CA LYS A 41 18.48 9.49 -11.52
C LYS A 41 18.47 7.94 -11.50
N ALA A 42 17.32 7.33 -11.17
CA ALA A 42 17.13 5.88 -10.98
C ALA A 42 17.95 5.30 -9.82
N ILE A 43 18.31 6.09 -8.82
CA ILE A 43 18.96 5.66 -7.59
C ILE A 43 17.88 5.34 -6.55
N SER A 44 17.76 4.07 -6.17
CA SER A 44 16.79 3.61 -5.15
C SER A 44 17.29 3.90 -3.73
N PRO A 45 16.42 4.31 -2.79
CA PRO A 45 16.80 4.52 -1.40
C PRO A 45 16.95 3.22 -0.59
N PHE A 46 16.65 2.08 -1.18
CA PHE A 46 16.79 0.75 -0.58
C PHE A 46 17.03 -0.30 -1.67
N TYR A 47 17.60 -1.42 -1.26
CA TYR A 47 17.79 -2.57 -2.15
C TYR A 47 16.50 -3.39 -2.24
N GLU A 48 16.07 -3.68 -3.47
CA GLU A 48 14.98 -4.61 -3.77
C GLU A 48 15.27 -5.26 -5.13
N PRO A 49 15.23 -6.59 -5.24
CA PRO A 49 15.54 -7.29 -6.49
C PRO A 49 14.70 -6.78 -7.69
N GLY A 50 15.38 -6.28 -8.72
CA GLY A 50 14.77 -5.79 -9.94
C GLY A 50 14.18 -4.38 -9.89
N LEU A 51 14.17 -3.71 -8.74
CA LEU A 51 13.60 -2.36 -8.58
C LEU A 51 14.33 -1.31 -9.41
N GLU A 52 15.67 -1.21 -9.31
CA GLU A 52 16.43 -0.19 -10.04
C GLU A 52 16.28 -0.35 -11.56
N ARG A 53 16.35 -1.59 -12.05
CA ARG A 53 16.12 -1.87 -13.47
C ARG A 53 14.72 -1.41 -13.90
N LEU A 54 13.71 -1.71 -13.10
CA LEU A 54 12.33 -1.35 -13.40
C LEU A 54 12.11 0.17 -13.32
N LEU A 55 12.73 0.83 -12.33
CA LEU A 55 12.71 2.28 -12.16
C LEU A 55 13.33 2.99 -13.38
N LYS A 56 14.53 2.56 -13.80
CA LYS A 56 15.23 3.10 -14.97
C LYS A 56 14.40 2.99 -16.27
N ILE A 57 13.74 1.84 -16.47
CA ILE A 57 12.85 1.63 -17.63
C ILE A 57 11.61 2.52 -17.54
N SER A 58 11.02 2.63 -16.34
CA SER A 58 9.78 3.39 -16.12
C SER A 58 9.98 4.89 -16.31
N LEU A 59 11.10 5.44 -15.83
CA LEU A 59 11.46 6.86 -16.01
C LEU A 59 11.60 7.25 -17.47
N LYS A 60 12.14 6.37 -18.32
CA LYS A 60 12.25 6.60 -19.77
C LYS A 60 10.90 6.60 -20.50
N LYS A 61 9.83 6.11 -19.86
CA LYS A 61 8.51 5.94 -20.50
C LYS A 61 7.48 6.90 -19.91
N LYS A 62 6.87 6.50 -18.79
CA LYS A 62 5.64 7.12 -18.29
C LYS A 62 5.67 7.44 -16.79
N LEU A 63 6.84 7.36 -16.15
CA LEU A 63 7.01 7.70 -14.74
C LEU A 63 7.58 9.11 -14.61
N LYS A 64 6.92 9.93 -13.80
CA LYS A 64 7.43 11.23 -13.32
C LYS A 64 7.53 11.20 -11.80
N ILE A 65 8.50 11.91 -11.24
CA ILE A 65 8.71 12.00 -9.79
C ILE A 65 8.81 13.49 -9.42
N SER A 66 8.11 13.89 -8.35
CA SER A 66 8.08 15.28 -7.92
C SER A 66 7.74 15.41 -6.45
N PRO A 67 8.23 16.42 -5.73
CA PRO A 67 7.74 16.79 -4.42
C PRO A 67 6.46 17.66 -4.46
N ASP A 68 6.00 18.09 -5.63
CA ASP A 68 4.88 19.01 -5.80
C ASP A 68 3.53 18.28 -5.84
N PHE A 69 2.75 18.42 -4.78
CA PHE A 69 1.39 17.87 -4.69
C PHE A 69 0.41 18.47 -5.70
N SER A 70 0.64 19.68 -6.21
CA SER A 70 -0.29 20.31 -7.17
C SER A 70 -0.46 19.47 -8.44
N LEU A 71 0.55 18.70 -8.80
CA LEU A 71 0.56 17.84 -9.99
C LEU A 71 -0.45 16.70 -9.95
N ILE A 72 -0.93 16.29 -8.75
CA ILE A 72 -1.94 15.23 -8.65
C ILE A 72 -3.34 15.65 -9.14
N LYS A 73 -3.55 16.95 -9.44
CA LYS A 73 -4.83 17.53 -9.85
C LYS A 73 -5.53 16.78 -11.00
N ASN A 74 -4.75 16.18 -11.89
CA ASN A 74 -5.29 15.52 -13.09
C ASN A 74 -5.34 13.99 -12.95
N SER A 75 -5.13 13.43 -11.75
CA SER A 75 -5.12 12.00 -11.53
C SER A 75 -6.53 11.39 -11.56
N ASP A 76 -6.63 10.20 -12.12
CA ASP A 76 -7.83 9.37 -12.08
C ASP A 76 -7.87 8.52 -10.81
N MET A 77 -6.68 8.16 -10.30
CA MET A 77 -6.47 7.40 -9.08
C MET A 77 -5.29 7.97 -8.30
N ILE A 78 -5.42 8.00 -6.97
CA ILE A 78 -4.40 8.48 -6.05
C ILE A 78 -4.20 7.42 -4.98
N PHE A 79 -3.00 6.87 -4.88
CA PHE A 79 -2.64 5.91 -3.84
C PHE A 79 -1.82 6.60 -2.77
N VAL A 80 -2.19 6.42 -1.52
CA VAL A 80 -1.45 6.89 -0.34
C VAL A 80 -0.71 5.70 0.25
N THR A 81 0.61 5.81 0.26
CA THR A 81 1.57 4.76 0.65
C THR A 81 2.63 5.33 1.61
N VAL A 82 2.26 6.35 2.37
CA VAL A 82 3.15 6.95 3.37
C VAL A 82 3.36 6.03 4.57
N GLY A 83 4.47 6.21 5.26
CA GLY A 83 4.80 5.41 6.45
C GLY A 83 3.82 5.65 7.61
N THR A 84 3.70 4.63 8.46
CA THR A 84 2.93 4.66 9.70
C THR A 84 3.78 4.05 10.82
N PRO A 85 4.85 4.75 11.27
CA PRO A 85 5.75 4.20 12.26
C PRO A 85 5.06 4.01 13.62
N GLN A 86 5.66 3.17 14.45
CA GLN A 86 5.22 2.96 15.81
C GLN A 86 5.71 4.11 16.70
N LYS A 87 4.87 4.56 17.62
CA LYS A 87 5.24 5.47 18.68
C LYS A 87 5.86 4.73 19.86
N THR A 88 6.42 5.47 20.83
CA THR A 88 7.01 4.92 22.05
C THR A 88 6.02 4.13 22.91
N ASP A 89 4.73 4.48 22.86
CA ASP A 89 3.65 3.78 23.56
C ASP A 89 3.09 2.57 22.81
N GLY A 90 3.71 2.19 21.69
CA GLY A 90 3.25 1.09 20.83
C GLY A 90 2.13 1.44 19.86
N SER A 91 1.51 2.61 19.97
CA SER A 91 0.46 3.04 19.04
C SER A 91 1.03 3.45 17.68
N ILE A 92 0.17 3.48 16.65
CA ILE A 92 0.56 3.92 15.31
C ILE A 92 0.60 5.44 15.22
N GLU A 93 1.69 5.98 14.63
CA GLU A 93 1.79 7.40 14.29
C GLU A 93 1.10 7.67 12.94
N LEU A 94 0.08 8.50 12.98
CA LEU A 94 -0.75 8.82 11.81
C LEU A 94 -0.49 10.22 11.22
N SER A 95 0.52 10.94 11.68
CA SER A 95 0.84 12.31 11.22
C SER A 95 1.10 12.36 9.71
N MET A 96 1.87 11.40 9.19
CA MET A 96 2.17 11.32 7.76
C MET A 96 0.91 11.12 6.92
N ILE A 97 -0.01 10.24 7.35
CA ILE A 97 -1.30 10.04 6.66
C ILE A 97 -2.14 11.31 6.73
N LYS A 98 -2.30 11.91 7.92
CA LYS A 98 -3.04 13.17 8.10
C LYS A 98 -2.52 14.26 7.18
N ASN A 99 -1.20 14.42 7.08
CA ASN A 99 -0.57 15.40 6.21
C ASN A 99 -0.79 15.09 4.72
N ALA A 100 -0.61 13.84 4.31
CA ALA A 100 -0.83 13.42 2.93
C ALA A 100 -2.28 13.67 2.49
N VAL A 101 -3.26 13.22 3.27
CA VAL A 101 -4.68 13.40 2.92
C VAL A 101 -5.13 14.86 3.00
N LYS A 102 -4.53 15.67 3.90
CA LYS A 102 -4.74 17.13 3.94
C LYS A 102 -4.28 17.80 2.65
N ASN A 103 -3.08 17.49 2.18
CA ASN A 103 -2.54 18.02 0.93
C ASN A 103 -3.34 17.55 -0.29
N ILE A 104 -3.72 16.27 -0.34
CA ILE A 104 -4.62 15.74 -1.37
C ILE A 104 -5.94 16.50 -1.34
N GLY A 105 -6.57 16.67 -0.18
CA GLY A 105 -7.81 17.40 -0.03
C GLY A 105 -7.75 18.83 -0.59
N LYS A 106 -6.67 19.57 -0.30
CA LYS A 106 -6.45 20.93 -0.83
C LYS A 106 -6.41 20.93 -2.37
N VAL A 107 -5.71 19.99 -2.99
CA VAL A 107 -5.64 19.88 -4.45
C VAL A 107 -7.00 19.47 -5.04
N LEU A 108 -7.74 18.60 -4.37
CA LEU A 108 -9.06 18.19 -4.81
C LEU A 108 -10.07 19.36 -4.85
N ARG A 109 -9.88 20.41 -4.05
CA ARG A 109 -10.75 21.58 -4.03
C ARG A 109 -10.99 22.16 -5.43
N THR A 110 -9.93 22.25 -6.20
CA THR A 110 -9.96 22.81 -7.58
C THR A 110 -9.99 21.74 -8.67
N ASN A 111 -9.94 20.46 -8.30
CA ASN A 111 -9.97 19.36 -9.28
C ASN A 111 -11.39 19.18 -9.85
N LYS A 112 -11.51 19.17 -11.18
CA LYS A 112 -12.79 18.91 -11.88
C LYS A 112 -13.07 17.41 -12.07
N LYS A 113 -12.08 16.54 -11.87
CA LYS A 113 -12.23 15.08 -11.92
C LYS A 113 -12.76 14.54 -10.59
N ASN A 114 -13.34 13.34 -10.65
CA ASN A 114 -13.78 12.57 -9.50
C ASN A 114 -12.83 11.37 -9.30
N PRO A 115 -11.63 11.57 -8.72
CA PRO A 115 -10.66 10.50 -8.56
C PRO A 115 -11.09 9.48 -7.53
N ILE A 116 -10.41 8.33 -7.54
CA ILE A 116 -10.46 7.36 -6.44
C ILE A 116 -9.20 7.52 -5.62
N ILE A 117 -9.35 7.67 -4.31
CA ILE A 117 -8.25 7.73 -3.35
C ILE A 117 -8.18 6.38 -2.66
N PHE A 118 -7.03 5.73 -2.76
CA PHE A 118 -6.73 4.47 -2.11
C PHE A 118 -5.78 4.72 -0.95
N ILE A 119 -6.12 4.27 0.24
CA ILE A 119 -5.19 4.23 1.37
C ILE A 119 -4.62 2.81 1.42
N LYS A 120 -3.32 2.71 1.06
CA LYS A 120 -2.56 1.44 1.12
C LYS A 120 -1.76 1.31 2.40
N SER A 121 -1.40 2.43 3.03
CA SER A 121 -0.71 2.43 4.32
C SER A 121 -1.48 1.61 5.35
N THR A 122 -0.76 0.85 6.17
CA THR A 122 -1.35 0.08 7.27
C THR A 122 -1.87 1.04 8.34
N VAL A 123 -3.15 0.94 8.67
CA VAL A 123 -3.80 1.79 9.66
C VAL A 123 -4.72 0.97 10.57
N THR A 124 -4.90 1.43 11.80
CA THR A 124 -5.82 0.78 12.75
C THR A 124 -7.26 0.83 12.26
N PRO A 125 -8.07 -0.23 12.54
CA PRO A 125 -9.48 -0.25 12.17
C PRO A 125 -10.25 0.98 12.66
N GLY A 126 -11.01 1.60 11.74
CA GLY A 126 -11.74 2.85 11.98
C GLY A 126 -11.00 4.11 11.54
N THR A 127 -9.72 4.07 11.20
CA THR A 127 -8.93 5.23 10.75
C THR A 127 -9.54 5.88 9.50
N MET A 128 -9.99 5.08 8.54
CA MET A 128 -10.60 5.59 7.32
C MET A 128 -11.80 6.50 7.62
N GLN A 129 -12.69 6.08 8.49
CA GLN A 129 -13.92 6.83 8.81
C GLN A 129 -13.68 7.96 9.80
N LYS A 130 -12.87 7.73 10.84
CA LYS A 130 -12.68 8.70 11.93
C LYS A 130 -11.66 9.80 11.61
N ILE A 131 -10.72 9.53 10.69
CA ILE A 131 -9.59 10.43 10.43
C ILE A 131 -9.50 10.81 8.95
N VAL A 132 -9.36 9.84 8.04
CA VAL A 132 -9.08 10.11 6.63
C VAL A 132 -10.26 10.80 5.94
N LEU A 133 -11.45 10.25 6.06
CA LEU A 133 -12.66 10.78 5.43
C LEU A 133 -12.98 12.22 5.89
N PRO A 134 -13.03 12.54 7.20
CA PRO A 134 -13.31 13.90 7.65
C PRO A 134 -12.27 14.92 7.16
N ILE A 135 -10.98 14.58 7.15
CA ILE A 135 -9.93 15.47 6.66
C ILE A 135 -10.11 15.73 5.15
N LEU A 136 -10.31 14.69 4.35
CA LEU A 136 -10.51 14.84 2.89
C LEU A 136 -11.74 15.69 2.57
N GLU A 137 -12.86 15.46 3.23
CA GLU A 137 -14.08 16.26 3.01
C GLU A 137 -13.90 17.71 3.42
N LYS A 138 -13.32 17.96 4.60
CA LYS A 138 -13.03 19.31 5.10
C LYS A 138 -12.11 20.08 4.14
N GLU A 139 -10.98 19.52 3.80
CA GLU A 139 -9.95 20.20 3.01
C GLU A 139 -10.35 20.37 1.54
N SER A 140 -11.08 19.41 0.98
CA SER A 140 -11.54 19.50 -0.40
C SER A 140 -12.80 20.33 -0.57
N ARG A 141 -13.59 20.51 0.48
CA ARG A 141 -14.99 21.04 0.44
C ARG A 141 -15.90 20.21 -0.47
N LYS A 142 -15.62 18.90 -0.54
CA LYS A 142 -16.32 17.92 -1.40
C LYS A 142 -16.75 16.72 -0.57
N LYS A 143 -17.66 15.90 -1.12
CA LYS A 143 -18.22 14.73 -0.47
C LYS A 143 -17.75 13.44 -1.12
N ALA A 144 -17.31 12.48 -0.29
CA ALA A 144 -17.03 11.13 -0.73
C ALA A 144 -18.30 10.48 -1.31
N GLY A 145 -18.12 9.61 -2.32
CA GLY A 145 -19.25 9.02 -3.05
C GLY A 145 -19.83 9.91 -4.15
N LYS A 146 -19.80 11.23 -3.99
CA LYS A 146 -20.24 12.19 -5.01
C LYS A 146 -19.08 12.70 -5.86
N ASN A 147 -18.06 13.26 -5.24
CA ASN A 147 -16.98 13.98 -5.91
C ASN A 147 -15.64 13.21 -5.92
N PHE A 148 -15.48 12.22 -5.07
CA PHE A 148 -14.35 11.30 -5.06
C PHE A 148 -14.75 9.97 -4.42
N GLY A 149 -14.03 8.90 -4.78
CA GLY A 149 -14.10 7.62 -4.11
C GLY A 149 -13.02 7.53 -3.03
N LEU A 150 -13.32 6.86 -1.92
CA LEU A 150 -12.36 6.55 -0.86
C LEU A 150 -12.38 5.05 -0.60
N ILE A 151 -11.21 4.41 -0.71
CA ILE A 151 -11.06 2.95 -0.62
C ILE A 151 -9.86 2.61 0.27
N SER A 152 -10.06 1.76 1.26
CA SER A 152 -9.00 1.06 1.96
C SER A 152 -8.50 -0.08 1.07
N ASN A 153 -7.19 -0.09 0.76
CA ASN A 153 -6.57 -1.09 -0.09
C ASN A 153 -5.24 -1.52 0.51
N PRO A 154 -5.26 -2.30 1.59
CA PRO A 154 -4.04 -2.74 2.24
C PRO A 154 -3.14 -3.53 1.29
N GLU A 155 -1.85 -3.54 1.60
CA GLU A 155 -0.83 -4.33 0.91
C GLU A 155 -0.48 -5.59 1.71
N PHE A 156 0.11 -6.58 1.05
CA PHE A 156 0.61 -7.82 1.63
C PHE A 156 1.99 -8.14 1.05
N LEU A 157 2.86 -7.11 1.00
CA LEU A 157 4.20 -7.23 0.48
C LEU A 157 5.15 -7.79 1.54
N GLN A 158 6.16 -8.50 1.08
CA GLN A 158 7.28 -8.95 1.89
C GLN A 158 8.55 -8.25 1.40
N GLU A 159 9.43 -7.86 2.32
CA GLU A 159 10.77 -7.36 1.97
C GLU A 159 11.54 -8.40 1.16
N SER A 160 12.35 -7.94 0.22
CA SER A 160 13.07 -8.76 -0.76
C SER A 160 12.23 -9.40 -1.87
N THR A 161 10.88 -9.30 -1.79
CA THR A 161 9.97 -9.79 -2.84
C THR A 161 8.90 -8.77 -3.27
N ALA A 162 9.03 -7.52 -2.83
CA ALA A 162 7.99 -6.50 -3.04
C ALA A 162 7.64 -6.25 -4.52
N ILE A 163 8.62 -6.28 -5.42
CA ILE A 163 8.36 -6.16 -6.85
C ILE A 163 7.57 -7.36 -7.38
N LYS A 164 7.91 -8.58 -6.95
CA LYS A 164 7.21 -9.82 -7.31
C LYS A 164 5.77 -9.78 -6.75
N ASP A 165 5.62 -9.47 -5.47
CA ASP A 165 4.32 -9.43 -4.79
C ASP A 165 3.42 -8.32 -5.32
N THR A 166 3.99 -7.17 -5.71
CA THR A 166 3.23 -6.11 -6.39
C THR A 166 2.80 -6.52 -7.80
N LYS A 167 3.59 -7.32 -8.52
CA LYS A 167 3.20 -7.83 -9.85
C LYS A 167 2.16 -8.94 -9.76
N PHE A 168 2.29 -9.82 -8.78
CA PHE A 168 1.52 -11.04 -8.61
C PHE A 168 1.02 -11.16 -7.15
N PRO A 169 0.15 -10.24 -6.68
CA PRO A 169 -0.39 -10.32 -5.34
C PRO A 169 -1.25 -11.57 -5.19
N HIS A 170 -1.23 -12.22 -4.03
CA HIS A 170 -2.08 -13.38 -3.74
C HIS A 170 -3.55 -13.01 -3.55
N VAL A 171 -3.82 -11.76 -3.15
CA VAL A 171 -5.17 -11.21 -2.97
C VAL A 171 -5.14 -9.69 -3.11
N ILE A 172 -6.25 -9.11 -3.55
CA ILE A 172 -6.49 -7.67 -3.55
C ILE A 172 -7.71 -7.40 -2.68
N VAL A 173 -7.55 -6.58 -1.64
CA VAL A 173 -8.64 -6.18 -0.75
C VAL A 173 -9.07 -4.75 -1.08
N LEU A 174 -10.36 -4.55 -1.30
CA LEU A 174 -10.97 -3.25 -1.57
C LEU A 174 -12.06 -2.98 -0.54
N GLY A 175 -11.79 -2.11 0.41
CA GLY A 175 -12.72 -1.71 1.45
C GLY A 175 -13.35 -0.35 1.16
N GLY A 176 -14.67 -0.30 1.02
CA GLY A 176 -15.37 0.97 0.76
C GLY A 176 -16.89 0.81 0.70
N TYR A 177 -17.59 1.95 0.64
CA TYR A 177 -19.05 1.96 0.63
C TYR A 177 -19.64 2.48 -0.69
N GLN A 178 -18.83 3.19 -1.51
CA GLN A 178 -19.35 3.89 -2.69
C GLN A 178 -19.37 2.97 -3.91
N THR A 179 -20.49 2.32 -4.17
CA THR A 179 -20.64 1.28 -5.20
C THR A 179 -20.07 1.66 -6.58
N LYS A 180 -20.27 2.90 -7.04
CA LYS A 180 -19.73 3.40 -8.32
C LYS A 180 -18.21 3.31 -8.37
N TYR A 181 -17.55 3.76 -7.31
CA TYR A 181 -16.07 3.79 -7.22
C TYR A 181 -15.50 2.41 -6.97
N MET A 182 -16.20 1.58 -6.18
CA MET A 182 -15.81 0.18 -5.97
C MET A 182 -15.84 -0.62 -7.28
N LYS A 183 -16.89 -0.47 -8.11
CA LYS A 183 -16.96 -1.09 -9.44
C LYS A 183 -15.78 -0.67 -10.34
N LYS A 184 -15.45 0.64 -10.34
CA LYS A 184 -14.32 1.20 -11.12
C LYS A 184 -12.97 0.66 -10.60
N ALA A 185 -12.78 0.58 -9.28
CA ALA A 185 -11.60 0.03 -8.66
C ALA A 185 -11.44 -1.46 -8.99
N LYS A 186 -12.49 -2.26 -8.82
CA LYS A 186 -12.49 -3.69 -9.18
C LYS A 186 -12.09 -3.90 -10.64
N LYS A 187 -12.69 -3.14 -11.58
CA LYS A 187 -12.35 -3.21 -13.02
C LYS A 187 -10.89 -2.86 -13.27
N PHE A 188 -10.35 -1.85 -12.57
CA PHE A 188 -8.94 -1.49 -12.69
C PHE A 188 -8.03 -2.64 -12.24
N PHE A 189 -8.25 -3.17 -11.05
CA PHE A 189 -7.40 -4.23 -10.52
C PHE A 189 -7.52 -5.54 -11.29
N SER A 190 -8.71 -5.93 -11.75
CA SER A 190 -8.89 -7.09 -12.62
C SER A 190 -8.12 -6.98 -13.94
N LYS A 191 -7.97 -5.75 -14.48
CA LYS A 191 -7.17 -5.51 -15.68
C LYS A 191 -5.66 -5.57 -15.40
N ILE A 192 -5.23 -5.02 -14.26
CA ILE A 192 -3.80 -4.97 -13.89
C ILE A 192 -3.30 -6.33 -13.40
N HIS A 193 -4.16 -7.09 -12.72
CA HIS A 193 -3.84 -8.38 -12.11
C HIS A 193 -4.93 -9.41 -12.50
N PRO A 194 -4.91 -9.90 -13.75
CA PRO A 194 -5.89 -10.91 -14.20
C PRO A 194 -5.73 -12.20 -13.38
N GLY A 195 -6.86 -12.81 -13.02
CA GLY A 195 -6.89 -14.06 -12.25
C GLY A 195 -6.68 -13.94 -10.75
N ILE A 196 -6.29 -12.76 -10.24
CA ILE A 196 -6.09 -12.57 -8.81
C ILE A 196 -7.44 -12.36 -8.09
N PRO A 197 -7.70 -13.05 -6.96
CA PRO A 197 -8.89 -12.85 -6.16
C PRO A 197 -9.02 -11.40 -5.66
N ILE A 198 -10.22 -10.81 -5.82
CA ILE A 198 -10.51 -9.46 -5.34
C ILE A 198 -11.63 -9.55 -4.30
N VAL A 199 -11.28 -9.28 -3.05
CA VAL A 199 -12.22 -9.21 -1.93
C VAL A 199 -12.77 -7.80 -1.82
N VAL A 200 -14.09 -7.66 -1.93
CA VAL A 200 -14.79 -6.38 -1.76
C VAL A 200 -15.50 -6.37 -0.42
N THR A 201 -15.24 -5.36 0.40
CA THR A 201 -15.76 -5.25 1.76
C THR A 201 -15.91 -3.77 2.17
N ASN A 202 -16.19 -3.49 3.44
CA ASN A 202 -16.18 -2.14 4.01
C ASN A 202 -14.78 -1.72 4.49
N HIS A 203 -14.61 -0.43 4.85
CA HIS A 203 -13.34 0.11 5.29
C HIS A 203 -12.77 -0.63 6.49
N GLN A 204 -13.57 -0.80 7.56
CA GLN A 204 -13.12 -1.39 8.82
C GLN A 204 -12.68 -2.84 8.66
N THR A 205 -13.42 -3.62 7.86
CA THR A 205 -13.06 -5.00 7.58
C THR A 205 -11.76 -5.08 6.79
N ALA A 206 -11.55 -4.19 5.78
CA ALA A 206 -10.29 -4.16 5.03
C ALA A 206 -9.09 -3.78 5.92
N GLU A 207 -9.27 -2.81 6.82
CA GLU A 207 -8.26 -2.43 7.82
C GLU A 207 -7.96 -3.61 8.77
N MET A 208 -8.99 -4.31 9.26
CA MET A 208 -8.84 -5.46 10.15
C MET A 208 -8.14 -6.64 9.47
N ILE A 209 -8.45 -6.93 8.19
CA ILE A 209 -7.81 -8.01 7.43
C ILE A 209 -6.29 -7.84 7.43
N LYS A 210 -5.77 -6.62 7.24
CA LYS A 210 -4.33 -6.36 7.27
C LYS A 210 -3.72 -6.66 8.64
N TYR A 211 -4.36 -6.19 9.71
CA TYR A 211 -3.89 -6.44 11.06
C TYR A 211 -3.94 -7.92 11.42
N ALA A 212 -5.06 -8.58 11.14
CA ALA A 212 -5.22 -10.01 11.39
C ALA A 212 -4.15 -10.83 10.67
N ASN A 213 -3.91 -10.54 9.38
CA ASN A 213 -2.87 -11.22 8.61
C ASN A 213 -1.47 -11.03 9.23
N ASN A 214 -1.10 -9.79 9.55
CA ASN A 214 0.22 -9.52 10.12
C ASN A 214 0.39 -10.14 11.51
N SER A 215 -0.64 -10.06 12.36
CA SER A 215 -0.64 -10.67 13.70
C SER A 215 -0.54 -12.19 13.62
N PHE A 216 -1.24 -12.81 12.68
CA PHE A 216 -1.17 -14.28 12.50
C PHE A 216 0.24 -14.71 12.06
N LEU A 217 0.86 -14.00 11.12
CA LEU A 217 2.24 -14.27 10.71
C LEU A 217 3.22 -14.11 11.89
N ALA A 218 3.09 -13.05 12.67
CA ALA A 218 3.92 -12.84 13.87
C ALA A 218 3.70 -13.95 14.91
N THR A 219 2.46 -14.41 15.10
CA THR A 219 2.14 -15.53 16.00
C THR A 219 2.81 -16.82 15.53
N LYS A 220 2.78 -17.13 14.22
CA LYS A 220 3.45 -18.32 13.67
C LYS A 220 4.96 -18.28 13.94
N ILE A 221 5.60 -17.13 13.72
CA ILE A 221 7.05 -16.95 14.00
C ILE A 221 7.32 -17.12 15.50
N SER A 222 6.53 -16.47 16.35
CA SER A 222 6.69 -16.58 17.81
C SER A 222 6.51 -18.03 18.30
N PHE A 223 5.53 -18.75 17.76
CA PHE A 223 5.29 -20.15 18.09
C PHE A 223 6.50 -21.04 17.77
N ILE A 224 7.06 -20.92 16.56
CA ILE A 224 8.24 -21.71 16.18
C ILE A 224 9.47 -21.34 17.04
N ASN A 225 9.64 -20.06 17.38
CA ASN A 225 10.73 -19.64 18.28
C ASN A 225 10.55 -20.24 19.69
N GLN A 226 9.33 -20.36 20.21
CA GLN A 226 9.09 -21.05 21.48
C GLN A 226 9.45 -22.55 21.40
N LEU A 227 9.08 -23.22 20.31
CA LEU A 227 9.47 -24.62 20.09
C LEU A 227 10.99 -24.78 19.95
N SER A 228 11.68 -23.81 19.34
CA SER A 228 13.14 -23.80 19.26
C SER A 228 13.77 -23.81 20.66
N ASN A 229 13.27 -22.97 21.57
CA ASN A 229 13.74 -22.96 22.96
C ASN A 229 13.54 -24.29 23.68
N ILE A 230 12.45 -25.00 23.39
CA ILE A 230 12.18 -26.33 23.95
C ILE A 230 13.16 -27.36 23.33
N CYS A 231 13.33 -27.39 22.03
CA CYS A 231 14.23 -28.30 21.32
C CYS A 231 15.68 -28.21 21.84
N GLN A 232 16.15 -27.01 22.19
CA GLN A 232 17.50 -26.81 22.75
C GLN A 232 17.72 -27.59 24.07
N ASN A 233 16.66 -27.95 24.80
CA ASN A 233 16.72 -28.69 26.04
C ASN A 233 16.44 -30.18 25.86
N ILE A 234 16.23 -30.66 24.63
CA ILE A 234 15.96 -32.07 24.32
C ILE A 234 17.12 -32.60 23.46
N PRO A 235 18.00 -33.48 24.00
CA PRO A 235 19.11 -34.04 23.23
C PRO A 235 18.65 -34.69 21.93
N GLY A 236 19.23 -34.28 20.80
CA GLY A 236 18.93 -34.83 19.48
C GLY A 236 17.70 -34.24 18.79
N ALA A 237 16.92 -33.38 19.44
CA ALA A 237 15.81 -32.70 18.77
C ALA A 237 16.30 -31.62 17.79
N ASN A 238 15.69 -31.58 16.60
CA ASN A 238 16.01 -30.61 15.54
C ASN A 238 14.79 -29.75 15.23
N ILE A 239 14.89 -28.43 15.46
CA ILE A 239 13.80 -27.49 15.23
C ILE A 239 13.44 -27.34 13.75
N ASP A 240 14.40 -27.46 12.83
CA ASP A 240 14.14 -27.34 11.40
C ASP A 240 13.27 -28.48 10.90
N ASP A 241 13.51 -29.71 11.41
CA ASP A 241 12.68 -30.88 11.09
C ASP A 241 11.27 -30.72 11.67
N VAL A 242 11.15 -30.23 12.91
CA VAL A 242 9.85 -29.93 13.53
C VAL A 242 9.08 -28.89 12.70
N ALA A 243 9.70 -27.75 12.39
CA ALA A 243 9.07 -26.68 11.64
C ALA A 243 8.63 -27.12 10.23
N LYS A 244 9.50 -27.85 9.54
CA LYS A 244 9.23 -28.41 8.22
C LYS A 244 8.06 -29.40 8.25
N THR A 245 8.04 -30.30 9.24
CA THR A 245 7.00 -31.34 9.35
C THR A 245 5.64 -30.73 9.69
N ILE A 246 5.59 -29.79 10.64
CA ILE A 246 4.36 -29.06 10.97
C ILE A 246 3.83 -28.32 9.73
N GLY A 247 4.71 -27.71 8.94
CA GLY A 247 4.32 -27.00 7.71
C GLY A 247 3.82 -27.89 6.57
N LEU A 248 3.91 -29.22 6.69
CA LEU A 248 3.30 -30.17 5.75
C LEU A 248 1.82 -30.46 6.04
N ASP A 249 1.34 -30.12 7.24
CA ASP A 249 -0.08 -30.28 7.55
C ASP A 249 -0.91 -29.19 6.85
N PRO A 250 -1.83 -29.55 5.94
CA PRO A 250 -2.61 -28.58 5.17
C PRO A 250 -3.55 -27.70 6.01
N ARG A 251 -3.69 -28.00 7.30
CA ARG A 251 -4.48 -27.21 8.27
C ARG A 251 -3.67 -26.09 8.91
N ILE A 252 -2.33 -26.06 8.78
CA ILE A 252 -1.39 -25.11 9.35
C ILE A 252 -0.76 -24.28 8.26
#